data_43d2c33f68cb225524079906b951e29c
#
_entry.id   43d2c33f68cb225524079906b951e29c
#
_cell.length_a   1.000
_cell.length_b   1.000
_cell.length_c   1.000
_cell.angle_alpha   90.00
_cell.angle_beta   90.00
_cell.angle_gamma   90.00
#
_symmetry.space_group_name_H-M   'P 1'
#
loop_
_entity.id
_entity.type
_entity.pdbx_description
1 polymer ?
#
loop_
_entity_poly.entity_id
_entity_poly.type
_entity_poly.pdbx_seq_one_letter_code
_entity_poly.pdbx_strand_id
1 'polypeptide(L)'
;RSSVFAMIYFVGAGSGAPDLITVRGMRLLQKADVIIYAGSLVNPQLLDYAKEGCEIHNSAKMTLEEVISVMEQAEKNNLITIRLHTGEPSIYGAVREQMDILDQKGIAYESCPGVSACFGAAASLNLEYTLPDVSQSLIITRMAGRTAVPEKESIESFAAHHASMAIYLSTGMLEELSRRLVNGGYEPDTPAALVYKATWPDEEAYICTVQELAAVAKKHNITKTALVLVGDVI
;
A
#
# COMPACT_ATOMS: atom_id res chain seq x y z
N ARG A 1 3.96 33.73 -18.63
CA ARG A 1 5.03 32.83 -18.16
C ARG A 1 4.54 32.19 -16.88
N SER A 2 4.13 30.93 -16.92
CA SER A 2 3.95 30.18 -15.70
C SER A 2 5.33 29.99 -15.07
N SER A 3 5.56 30.61 -13.91
CA SER A 3 6.74 30.31 -13.12
C SER A 3 6.62 28.85 -12.67
N VAL A 4 7.57 28.00 -13.10
CA VAL A 4 7.66 26.63 -12.60
C VAL A 4 8.28 26.73 -11.22
N PHE A 5 7.50 26.43 -10.20
CA PHE A 5 7.98 26.35 -8.83
C PHE A 5 8.45 24.92 -8.55
N ALA A 6 9.52 24.79 -7.79
CA ALA A 6 9.90 23.51 -7.23
C ALA A 6 8.76 22.98 -6.35
N MET A 7 8.48 21.70 -6.47
CA MET A 7 7.45 21.06 -5.67
C MET A 7 7.78 19.58 -5.51
N ILE A 8 7.48 19.04 -4.35
CA ILE A 8 7.54 17.60 -4.10
C ILE A 8 6.12 17.07 -4.03
N TYR A 9 5.83 16.05 -4.84
CA TYR A 9 4.54 15.38 -4.82
C TYR A 9 4.70 13.94 -4.32
N PHE A 10 3.95 13.60 -3.27
CA PHE A 10 3.82 12.23 -2.82
C PHE A 10 2.67 11.60 -3.60
N VAL A 11 2.96 10.66 -4.48
CA VAL A 11 2.01 10.11 -5.44
C VAL A 11 1.79 8.63 -5.20
N GLY A 12 0.53 8.21 -5.12
CA GLY A 12 0.15 6.81 -5.07
C GLY A 12 0.30 6.15 -6.42
N ALA A 13 1.09 5.07 -6.46
CA ALA A 13 1.31 4.29 -7.69
C ALA A 13 0.12 3.39 -8.05
N GLY A 14 -0.82 3.21 -7.14
CA GLY A 14 -1.89 2.24 -7.31
C GLY A 14 -1.48 0.84 -6.86
N SER A 15 -2.39 -0.10 -7.01
CA SER A 15 -2.23 -1.46 -6.48
C SER A 15 -1.30 -2.36 -7.32
N GLY A 16 -1.04 -2.01 -8.59
CA GLY A 16 -0.15 -2.81 -9.44
C GLY A 16 -0.29 -2.52 -10.91
N ALA A 17 -1.47 -2.66 -11.48
CA ALA A 17 -1.70 -2.35 -12.89
C ALA A 17 -1.38 -0.87 -13.18
N PRO A 18 -0.61 -0.57 -14.24
CA PRO A 18 -0.20 0.82 -14.51
C PRO A 18 -1.37 1.76 -14.75
N ASP A 19 -2.47 1.28 -15.32
CA ASP A 19 -3.65 2.09 -15.59
C ASP A 19 -4.53 2.36 -14.36
N LEU A 20 -4.17 1.81 -13.22
CA LEU A 20 -4.84 2.11 -11.94
C LEU A 20 -4.20 3.29 -11.20
N ILE A 21 -3.18 3.90 -11.76
CA ILE A 21 -2.75 5.21 -11.30
C ILE A 21 -3.82 6.24 -11.64
N THR A 22 -3.96 7.27 -10.84
CA THR A 22 -4.89 8.35 -11.19
C THR A 22 -4.38 9.13 -12.41
N VAL A 23 -5.27 9.77 -13.13
CA VAL A 23 -4.88 10.68 -14.23
C VAL A 23 -3.94 11.76 -13.74
N ARG A 24 -4.20 12.31 -12.53
CA ARG A 24 -3.31 13.31 -11.94
C ARG A 24 -1.92 12.73 -11.69
N GLY A 25 -1.83 11.52 -11.11
CA GLY A 25 -0.56 10.86 -10.87
C GLY A 25 0.24 10.66 -12.15
N MET A 26 -0.40 10.21 -13.21
CA MET A 26 0.23 10.05 -14.52
C MET A 26 0.76 11.38 -15.05
N ARG A 27 -0.05 12.43 -14.99
CA ARG A 27 0.36 13.77 -15.45
C ARG A 27 1.55 14.32 -14.66
N LEU A 28 1.58 14.06 -13.35
CA LEU A 28 2.71 14.43 -12.50
C LEU A 28 3.97 13.67 -12.89
N LEU A 29 3.87 12.37 -13.16
CA LEU A 29 5.02 11.58 -13.64
C LEU A 29 5.57 12.12 -14.95
N GLN A 30 4.70 12.56 -15.86
CA GLN A 30 5.10 13.14 -17.15
C GLN A 30 5.84 14.48 -17.00
N LYS A 31 5.58 15.22 -15.92
CA LYS A 31 6.21 16.51 -15.63
C LYS A 31 7.45 16.38 -14.74
N ALA A 32 7.68 15.22 -14.16
CA ALA A 32 8.73 15.02 -13.17
C ALA A 32 10.13 15.26 -13.75
N ASP A 33 10.94 16.01 -13.00
CA ASP A 33 12.37 16.14 -13.24
C ASP A 33 13.14 15.06 -12.46
N VAL A 34 12.59 14.66 -11.31
CA VAL A 34 13.14 13.62 -10.43
C VAL A 34 12.02 12.72 -9.97
N ILE A 35 12.21 11.42 -10.07
CA ILE A 35 11.30 10.41 -9.51
C ILE A 35 12.07 9.56 -8.51
N ILE A 36 11.52 9.44 -7.31
CA ILE A 36 12.03 8.53 -6.27
C ILE A 36 10.92 7.51 -6.01
N TYR A 37 11.09 6.27 -6.45
CA TYR A 37 10.07 5.24 -6.32
C TYR A 37 10.40 4.22 -5.21
N ALA A 38 9.36 3.67 -4.59
CA ALA A 38 9.46 2.86 -3.38
C ALA A 38 9.73 1.36 -3.64
N GLY A 39 10.63 1.04 -4.54
CA GLY A 39 11.12 -0.33 -4.74
C GLY A 39 10.23 -1.21 -5.60
N SER A 40 10.36 -2.53 -5.41
CA SER A 40 9.80 -3.56 -6.30
C SER A 40 8.27 -3.67 -6.31
N LEU A 41 7.59 -3.05 -5.34
CA LEU A 41 6.12 -3.04 -5.27
C LEU A 41 5.50 -1.94 -6.13
N VAL A 42 6.31 -1.05 -6.68
CA VAL A 42 5.88 -0.08 -7.68
C VAL A 42 6.10 -0.70 -9.05
N ASN A 43 5.05 -0.76 -9.88
CA ASN A 43 5.18 -1.32 -11.22
C ASN A 43 6.14 -0.46 -12.07
N PRO A 44 7.25 -1.03 -12.55
CA PRO A 44 8.26 -0.27 -13.30
C PRO A 44 7.72 0.32 -14.62
N GLN A 45 6.61 -0.19 -15.15
CA GLN A 45 5.98 0.39 -16.33
C GLN A 45 5.49 1.82 -16.09
N LEU A 46 5.23 2.20 -14.84
CA LEU A 46 4.88 3.59 -14.49
C LEU A 46 6.02 4.56 -14.81
N LEU A 47 7.25 4.09 -14.77
CA LEU A 47 8.42 4.92 -15.09
C LEU A 47 8.50 5.26 -16.57
N ASP A 48 7.78 4.53 -17.42
CA ASP A 48 7.69 4.82 -18.86
C ASP A 48 6.95 6.15 -19.14
N TYR A 49 6.16 6.64 -18.19
CA TYR A 49 5.56 7.98 -18.29
C TYR A 49 6.56 9.10 -18.14
N ALA A 50 7.74 8.83 -17.57
CA ALA A 50 8.73 9.87 -17.34
C ALA A 50 9.26 10.44 -18.66
N LYS A 51 9.47 11.76 -18.66
CA LYS A 51 10.09 12.42 -19.81
C LYS A 51 11.57 12.05 -19.92
N GLU A 52 12.10 12.23 -21.10
CA GLU A 52 13.54 12.07 -21.35
C GLU A 52 14.36 12.96 -20.39
N GLY A 53 15.43 12.41 -19.85
CA GLY A 53 16.31 13.13 -18.92
C GLY A 53 15.81 13.19 -17.48
N CYS A 54 14.66 12.58 -17.17
CA CYS A 54 14.20 12.48 -15.79
C CYS A 54 15.18 11.64 -14.95
N GLU A 55 15.60 12.18 -13.81
CA GLU A 55 16.42 11.46 -12.84
C GLU A 55 15.55 10.48 -12.05
N ILE A 56 15.94 9.21 -12.00
CA ILE A 56 15.13 8.16 -11.35
C ILE A 56 15.97 7.46 -10.28
N HIS A 57 15.40 7.38 -9.05
CA HIS A 57 16.01 6.73 -7.90
C HIS A 57 15.09 5.64 -7.36
N ASN A 58 15.66 4.50 -7.01
CA ASN A 58 14.97 3.44 -6.27
C ASN A 58 15.31 3.58 -4.79
N SER A 59 14.31 3.94 -3.97
CA SER A 59 14.52 4.19 -2.55
C SER A 59 14.67 2.92 -1.70
N ALA A 60 14.45 1.73 -2.27
CA ALA A 60 14.64 0.47 -1.54
C ALA A 60 16.08 0.30 -1.02
N LYS A 61 17.04 0.96 -1.65
CA LYS A 61 18.47 0.93 -1.30
C LYS A 61 18.97 2.24 -0.70
N MET A 62 18.07 3.12 -0.31
CA MET A 62 18.39 4.46 0.19
C MET A 62 17.97 4.61 1.65
N THR A 63 18.74 5.37 2.41
CA THR A 63 18.34 5.81 3.75
C THR A 63 17.36 6.97 3.64
N LEU A 64 16.66 7.28 4.74
CA LEU A 64 15.79 8.43 4.82
C LEU A 64 16.56 9.72 4.48
N GLU A 65 17.76 9.86 5.04
CA GLU A 65 18.64 11.01 4.81
C GLU A 65 19.01 11.17 3.34
N GLU A 66 19.28 10.06 2.66
CA GLU A 66 19.59 10.06 1.23
C GLU A 66 18.38 10.48 0.38
N VAL A 67 17.19 10.01 0.72
CA VAL A 67 15.94 10.42 0.06
C VAL A 67 15.72 11.93 0.23
N ILE A 68 15.82 12.42 1.46
CA ILE A 68 15.67 13.85 1.75
C ILE A 68 16.73 14.69 1.03
N SER A 69 17.95 14.19 0.96
CA SER A 69 19.05 14.89 0.26
C SER A 69 18.72 15.08 -1.23
N VAL A 70 18.18 14.07 -1.90
CA VAL A 70 17.74 14.17 -3.29
C VAL A 70 16.62 15.21 -3.42
N MET A 71 15.65 15.20 -2.51
CA MET A 71 14.54 16.17 -2.50
C MET A 71 15.05 17.60 -2.31
N GLU A 72 15.97 17.81 -1.37
CA GLU A 72 16.56 19.13 -1.09
C GLU A 72 17.33 19.67 -2.30
N GLN A 73 18.10 18.81 -2.93
CA GLN A 73 18.88 19.19 -4.11
C GLN A 73 17.97 19.59 -5.28
N ALA A 74 16.88 18.85 -5.47
CA ALA A 74 15.88 19.16 -6.48
C ALA A 74 15.20 20.50 -6.18
N GLU A 75 14.87 20.78 -4.92
CA GLU A 75 14.30 22.05 -4.48
C GLU A 75 15.23 23.21 -4.80
N LYS A 76 16.51 23.09 -4.49
CA LYS A 76 17.53 24.11 -4.79
C LYS A 76 17.66 24.40 -6.27
N ASN A 77 17.45 23.39 -7.11
CA ASN A 77 17.53 23.50 -8.57
C ASN A 77 16.19 23.84 -9.22
N ASN A 78 15.18 24.16 -8.42
CA ASN A 78 13.83 24.50 -8.87
C ASN A 78 13.17 23.41 -9.72
N LEU A 79 13.29 22.16 -9.30
CA LEU A 79 12.80 20.98 -10.01
C LEU A 79 11.53 20.43 -9.38
N ILE A 80 10.77 19.67 -10.17
CA ILE A 80 9.61 18.91 -9.72
C ILE A 80 10.06 17.49 -9.36
N THR A 81 9.81 17.11 -8.12
CA THR A 81 10.13 15.77 -7.60
C THR A 81 8.86 14.98 -7.32
N ILE A 82 8.80 13.76 -7.82
CA ILE A 82 7.73 12.81 -7.52
C ILE A 82 8.28 11.72 -6.61
N ARG A 83 7.68 11.62 -5.41
CA ARG A 83 7.90 10.51 -4.48
C ARG A 83 6.80 9.48 -4.75
N LEU A 84 7.11 8.44 -5.50
CA LEU A 84 6.14 7.46 -5.97
C LEU A 84 6.06 6.29 -5.00
N HIS A 85 4.91 6.15 -4.34
CA HIS A 85 4.64 5.13 -3.34
C HIS A 85 3.72 4.04 -3.85
N THR A 86 3.90 2.82 -3.34
CA THR A 86 3.00 1.70 -3.57
C THR A 86 1.59 2.06 -3.06
N GLY A 87 0.59 1.72 -3.83
CA GLY A 87 -0.81 1.88 -3.46
C GLY A 87 -1.22 3.31 -3.17
N GLU A 88 -1.48 3.59 -1.91
CA GLU A 88 -1.94 4.88 -1.38
C GLU A 88 -0.95 5.34 -0.29
N PRO A 89 -0.33 6.52 -0.42
CA PRO A 89 0.70 6.95 0.53
C PRO A 89 0.26 7.04 2.00
N SER A 90 -1.01 7.31 2.26
CA SER A 90 -1.53 7.44 3.62
C SER A 90 -1.72 6.10 4.35
N ILE A 91 -1.61 4.97 3.64
CA ILE A 91 -1.75 3.64 4.21
C ILE A 91 -0.37 2.95 4.26
N TYR A 92 0.25 2.95 5.43
CA TYR A 92 1.56 2.33 5.70
C TYR A 92 2.69 2.81 4.78
N GLY A 93 2.59 4.05 4.29
CA GLY A 93 3.54 4.61 3.33
C GLY A 93 4.80 5.19 3.94
N ALA A 94 4.88 5.34 5.27
CA ALA A 94 6.01 5.98 5.96
C ALA A 94 6.34 7.37 5.39
N VAL A 95 5.31 8.13 5.00
CA VAL A 95 5.50 9.44 4.36
C VAL A 95 5.52 10.58 5.38
N ARG A 96 4.86 10.42 6.55
CA ARG A 96 4.76 11.53 7.51
C ARG A 96 6.13 11.94 8.05
N GLU A 97 7.01 11.02 8.31
CA GLU A 97 8.37 11.34 8.76
C GLU A 97 9.15 12.14 7.71
N GLN A 98 8.97 11.82 6.42
CA GLN A 98 9.56 12.60 5.34
C GLN A 98 8.98 14.02 5.30
N MET A 99 7.66 14.13 5.40
CA MET A 99 6.96 15.42 5.42
C MET A 99 7.38 16.28 6.62
N ASP A 100 7.56 15.68 7.80
CA ASP A 100 8.00 16.41 9.00
C ASP A 100 9.39 17.02 8.80
N ILE A 101 10.30 16.30 8.15
CA ILE A 101 11.62 16.82 7.83
C ILE A 101 11.53 17.96 6.82
N LEU A 102 10.68 17.80 5.81
CA LEU A 102 10.46 18.84 4.79
C LEU A 102 9.86 20.10 5.43
N ASP A 103 8.92 19.94 6.36
CA ASP A 103 8.34 21.05 7.13
C ASP A 103 9.44 21.81 7.88
N GLN A 104 10.36 21.11 8.54
CA GLN A 104 11.48 21.73 9.26
C GLN A 104 12.41 22.50 8.35
N LYS A 105 12.52 22.08 7.09
CA LYS A 105 13.36 22.72 6.08
C LYS A 105 12.63 23.79 5.27
N GLY A 106 11.34 24.00 5.52
CA GLY A 106 10.52 24.95 4.78
C GLY A 106 10.30 24.57 3.32
N ILE A 107 10.33 23.28 3.01
CA ILE A 107 10.15 22.76 1.65
C ILE A 107 8.70 22.34 1.46
N ALA A 108 8.05 22.88 0.42
CA ALA A 108 6.65 22.61 0.10
C ALA A 108 6.47 21.22 -0.54
N TYR A 109 5.35 20.59 -0.20
CA TYR A 109 4.95 19.31 -0.77
C TYR A 109 3.42 19.22 -0.88
N GLU A 110 2.96 18.32 -1.74
CA GLU A 110 1.55 17.98 -1.89
C GLU A 110 1.40 16.46 -2.02
N SER A 111 0.20 15.96 -1.79
CA SER A 111 -0.12 14.55 -1.93
C SER A 111 -1.13 14.32 -3.06
N CYS A 112 -0.92 13.23 -3.81
CA CYS A 112 -1.85 12.75 -4.82
C CYS A 112 -2.25 11.32 -4.45
N PRO A 113 -3.54 11.04 -4.21
CA PRO A 113 -3.99 9.73 -3.75
C PRO A 113 -3.78 8.63 -4.80
N GLY A 114 -3.84 7.40 -4.33
CA GLY A 114 -3.77 6.23 -5.20
C GLY A 114 -4.68 5.11 -4.70
N VAL A 115 -4.81 4.06 -5.50
CA VAL A 115 -5.62 2.88 -5.17
C VAL A 115 -4.81 1.94 -4.28
N SER A 116 -5.20 1.80 -3.03
CA SER A 116 -4.56 0.87 -2.10
C SER A 116 -4.85 -0.59 -2.46
N ALA A 117 -3.96 -1.48 -2.04
CA ALA A 117 -4.05 -2.92 -2.33
C ALA A 117 -5.41 -3.53 -1.93
N CYS A 118 -6.03 -3.08 -0.84
CA CYS A 118 -7.33 -3.65 -0.41
C CYS A 118 -8.45 -3.36 -1.40
N PHE A 119 -8.39 -2.26 -2.12
CA PHE A 119 -9.37 -1.93 -3.14
C PHE A 119 -9.06 -2.63 -4.46
N GLY A 120 -7.79 -2.79 -4.80
CA GLY A 120 -7.38 -3.64 -5.92
C GLY A 120 -7.81 -5.10 -5.72
N ALA A 121 -7.62 -5.63 -4.51
CA ALA A 121 -8.05 -6.98 -4.17
C ALA A 121 -9.57 -7.15 -4.23
N ALA A 122 -10.32 -6.18 -3.72
CA ALA A 122 -11.78 -6.21 -3.81
C ALA A 122 -12.26 -6.23 -5.27
N ALA A 123 -11.65 -5.44 -6.13
CA ALA A 123 -11.97 -5.43 -7.56
C ALA A 123 -11.69 -6.79 -8.22
N SER A 124 -10.57 -7.42 -7.89
CA SER A 124 -10.20 -8.73 -8.41
C SER A 124 -11.20 -9.82 -8.03
N LEU A 125 -11.85 -9.69 -6.87
CA LEU A 125 -12.84 -10.64 -6.35
C LEU A 125 -14.28 -10.21 -6.61
N ASN A 126 -14.51 -9.04 -7.19
CA ASN A 126 -15.82 -8.40 -7.28
C ASN A 126 -16.52 -8.35 -5.91
N LEU A 127 -15.78 -7.96 -4.90
CA LEU A 127 -16.19 -7.91 -3.51
C LEU A 127 -16.66 -6.51 -3.11
N GLU A 128 -17.73 -6.44 -2.33
CA GLU A 128 -18.13 -5.24 -1.62
C GLU A 128 -17.93 -5.46 -0.11
N TYR A 129 -17.04 -4.69 0.51
CA TYR A 129 -16.75 -4.82 1.94
C TYR A 129 -17.93 -4.45 2.84
N THR A 130 -18.76 -3.52 2.36
CA THR A 130 -19.86 -2.93 3.14
C THR A 130 -21.20 -3.42 2.61
N LEU A 131 -21.51 -4.68 2.95
CA LEU A 131 -22.74 -5.37 2.51
C LEU A 131 -23.83 -5.23 3.57
N PRO A 132 -25.04 -4.71 3.21
CA PRO A 132 -26.15 -4.57 4.16
C PRO A 132 -26.43 -5.85 4.92
N ASP A 133 -26.70 -5.74 6.21
CA ASP A 133 -27.01 -6.82 7.14
C ASP A 133 -25.86 -7.83 7.38
N VAL A 134 -24.72 -7.63 6.76
CA VAL A 134 -23.54 -8.50 6.96
C VAL A 134 -22.43 -7.72 7.66
N SER A 135 -21.92 -6.69 7.03
CA SER A 135 -20.92 -5.78 7.62
C SER A 135 -21.00 -4.43 6.94
N GLN A 136 -21.01 -3.37 7.73
CA GLN A 136 -21.02 -1.99 7.24
C GLN A 136 -19.72 -1.27 7.53
N SER A 137 -18.67 -2.02 7.89
CA SER A 137 -17.36 -1.46 8.27
C SER A 137 -16.23 -2.25 7.63
N LEU A 138 -15.21 -1.54 7.23
CA LEU A 138 -13.94 -2.13 6.81
C LEU A 138 -12.85 -1.69 7.77
N ILE A 139 -12.19 -2.63 8.40
CA ILE A 139 -11.03 -2.38 9.26
C ILE A 139 -9.77 -2.68 8.46
N ILE A 140 -8.99 -1.66 8.21
CA ILE A 140 -7.67 -1.79 7.60
C ILE A 140 -6.66 -1.82 8.74
N THR A 141 -5.90 -2.89 8.84
CA THR A 141 -4.90 -3.05 9.89
C THR A 141 -3.70 -3.88 9.40
N ARG A 142 -2.76 -4.14 10.29
CA ARG A 142 -1.58 -4.96 10.00
C ARG A 142 -1.21 -5.81 11.21
N MET A 143 -0.42 -6.82 10.97
CA MET A 143 0.25 -7.54 12.05
C MET A 143 1.42 -6.70 12.58
N ALA A 144 1.71 -6.83 13.86
CA ALA A 144 2.91 -6.24 14.45
C ALA A 144 4.15 -6.93 13.88
N GLY A 145 5.08 -6.13 13.37
CA GLY A 145 6.36 -6.61 12.87
C GLY A 145 7.50 -5.93 13.63
N ARG A 146 8.38 -5.23 12.92
CA ARG A 146 9.47 -4.46 13.52
C ARG A 146 8.95 -3.33 14.40
N THR A 147 7.81 -2.75 14.04
CA THR A 147 7.12 -1.74 14.82
C THR A 147 5.91 -2.35 15.51
N ALA A 148 5.69 -1.97 16.75
CA ALA A 148 4.55 -2.45 17.52
C ALA A 148 3.24 -1.88 16.99
N VAL A 149 2.17 -2.64 17.21
CA VAL A 149 0.79 -2.18 17.05
C VAL A 149 0.24 -1.88 18.43
N PRO A 150 -0.45 -0.75 18.66
CA PRO A 150 -1.07 -0.47 19.93
C PRO A 150 -1.98 -1.63 20.38
N GLU A 151 -1.96 -1.96 21.66
CA GLU A 151 -2.72 -3.09 22.21
C GLU A 151 -4.23 -3.00 21.90
N LYS A 152 -4.76 -1.78 21.93
CA LYS A 152 -6.17 -1.50 21.58
C LYS A 152 -6.52 -1.84 20.13
N GLU A 153 -5.52 -1.90 19.27
CA GLU A 153 -5.64 -2.19 17.85
C GLU A 153 -5.08 -3.57 17.50
N SER A 154 -5.10 -4.48 18.47
CA SER A 154 -4.70 -5.87 18.24
C SER A 154 -5.65 -6.56 17.28
N ILE A 155 -5.17 -7.60 16.61
CA ILE A 155 -6.01 -8.43 15.75
C ILE A 155 -7.22 -8.99 16.53
N GLU A 156 -7.01 -9.43 17.77
CA GLU A 156 -8.08 -9.96 18.62
C GLU A 156 -9.15 -8.90 18.90
N SER A 157 -8.72 -7.67 19.17
CA SER A 157 -9.64 -6.58 19.45
C SER A 157 -10.55 -6.28 18.26
N PHE A 158 -9.99 -6.22 17.05
CA PHE A 158 -10.76 -5.97 15.83
C PHE A 158 -11.62 -7.17 15.42
N ALA A 159 -11.13 -8.38 15.61
CA ALA A 159 -11.88 -9.61 15.30
C ALA A 159 -13.21 -9.69 16.07
N ALA A 160 -13.26 -9.14 17.28
CA ALA A 160 -14.45 -9.11 18.11
C ALA A 160 -15.65 -8.43 17.44
N HIS A 161 -15.41 -7.54 16.50
CA HIS A 161 -16.46 -6.81 15.78
C HIS A 161 -17.09 -7.63 14.65
N HIS A 162 -16.45 -8.71 14.21
CA HIS A 162 -16.86 -9.52 13.05
C HIS A 162 -17.05 -8.66 11.78
N ALA A 163 -16.39 -7.53 11.71
CA ALA A 163 -16.43 -6.63 10.56
C ALA A 163 -15.55 -7.18 9.42
N SER A 164 -15.71 -6.63 8.23
CA SER A 164 -14.77 -6.88 7.13
C SER A 164 -13.39 -6.37 7.52
N MET A 165 -12.35 -7.15 7.27
CA MET A 165 -10.97 -6.76 7.58
C MET A 165 -10.07 -6.92 6.36
N ALA A 166 -9.17 -5.97 6.17
CA ALA A 166 -8.06 -6.04 5.23
C ALA A 166 -6.76 -5.96 6.04
N ILE A 167 -5.96 -7.02 6.01
CA ILE A 167 -4.79 -7.15 6.90
C ILE A 167 -3.52 -7.13 6.06
N TYR A 168 -2.77 -6.05 6.24
CA TYR A 168 -1.51 -5.79 5.54
C TYR A 168 -0.33 -6.42 6.28
N LEU A 169 0.79 -6.61 5.59
CA LEU A 169 2.07 -6.99 6.18
C LEU A 169 2.01 -8.26 7.05
N SER A 170 1.26 -9.27 6.59
CA SER A 170 1.00 -10.47 7.38
C SER A 170 1.47 -11.78 6.72
N THR A 171 1.98 -11.74 5.50
CA THR A 171 2.22 -12.95 4.70
C THR A 171 3.17 -13.96 5.36
N GLY A 172 4.15 -13.50 6.12
CA GLY A 172 5.07 -14.36 6.86
C GLY A 172 4.55 -14.84 8.22
N MET A 173 3.32 -14.47 8.60
CA MET A 173 2.77 -14.69 9.94
C MET A 173 1.35 -15.26 9.89
N LEU A 174 1.01 -16.02 8.85
CA LEU A 174 -0.38 -16.42 8.61
C LEU A 174 -0.91 -17.42 9.66
N GLU A 175 -0.09 -18.32 10.17
CA GLU A 175 -0.52 -19.24 11.25
C GLU A 175 -0.89 -18.46 12.50
N GLU A 176 -0.05 -17.52 12.90
CA GLU A 176 -0.31 -16.65 14.04
C GLU A 176 -1.54 -15.79 13.81
N LEU A 177 -1.68 -15.22 12.61
CA LEU A 177 -2.83 -14.41 12.24
C LEU A 177 -4.14 -15.19 12.40
N SER A 178 -4.21 -16.40 11.84
CA SER A 178 -5.41 -17.25 11.94
C SER A 178 -5.77 -17.54 13.40
N ARG A 179 -4.78 -17.90 14.22
CA ARG A 179 -4.99 -18.16 15.65
C ARG A 179 -5.55 -16.93 16.35
N ARG A 180 -4.99 -15.75 16.07
CA ARG A 180 -5.41 -14.50 16.71
C ARG A 180 -6.80 -14.05 16.27
N LEU A 181 -7.15 -14.25 15.00
CA LEU A 181 -8.49 -13.97 14.48
C LEU A 181 -9.54 -14.85 15.19
N VAL A 182 -9.25 -16.12 15.35
CA VAL A 182 -10.16 -17.05 16.04
C VAL A 182 -10.25 -16.72 17.53
N ASN A 183 -9.13 -16.47 18.17
CA ASN A 183 -9.10 -16.09 19.60
C ASN A 183 -9.88 -14.80 19.86
N GLY A 184 -9.91 -13.89 18.88
CA GLY A 184 -10.63 -12.61 18.98
C GLY A 184 -12.12 -12.71 18.73
N GLY A 185 -12.62 -13.81 18.12
CA GLY A 185 -14.04 -14.02 17.96
C GLY A 185 -14.53 -14.55 16.61
N TYR A 186 -13.71 -14.57 15.57
CA TYR A 186 -14.13 -15.19 14.31
C TYR A 186 -14.23 -16.71 14.46
N GLU A 187 -15.24 -17.31 13.82
CA GLU A 187 -15.29 -18.75 13.68
C GLU A 187 -14.14 -19.21 12.75
N PRO A 188 -13.56 -20.42 13.00
CA PRO A 188 -12.47 -20.93 12.15
C PRO A 188 -12.83 -21.06 10.67
N ASP A 189 -14.10 -21.26 10.36
CA ASP A 189 -14.63 -21.37 8.99
C ASP A 189 -15.13 -20.05 8.41
N THR A 190 -14.88 -18.93 9.09
CA THR A 190 -15.19 -17.61 8.54
C THR A 190 -14.50 -17.43 7.19
N PRO A 191 -15.23 -16.95 6.17
CA PRO A 191 -14.63 -16.71 4.86
C PRO A 191 -13.45 -15.76 4.91
N ALA A 192 -12.42 -16.09 4.14
CA ALA A 192 -11.22 -15.30 3.99
C ALA A 192 -10.72 -15.39 2.55
N ALA A 193 -9.85 -14.48 2.18
CA ALA A 193 -9.17 -14.49 0.90
C ALA A 193 -7.70 -14.14 1.08
N LEU A 194 -6.86 -14.79 0.29
CA LEU A 194 -5.45 -14.45 0.17
C LEU A 194 -5.23 -13.96 -1.26
N VAL A 195 -4.87 -12.70 -1.42
CA VAL A 195 -4.68 -12.07 -2.73
C VAL A 195 -3.22 -11.65 -2.88
N TYR A 196 -2.53 -12.37 -3.75
CA TYR A 196 -1.13 -12.13 -4.07
C TYR A 196 -1.05 -11.15 -5.23
N LYS A 197 -0.33 -10.05 -5.05
CA LYS A 197 -0.07 -9.04 -6.09
C LYS A 197 -1.33 -8.61 -6.83
N ALA A 198 -2.34 -8.16 -6.08
CA ALA A 198 -3.60 -7.69 -6.64
C ALA A 198 -3.38 -6.72 -7.81
N THR A 199 -4.05 -6.97 -8.92
CA THR A 199 -4.02 -6.22 -10.19
C THR A 199 -2.74 -6.31 -11.02
N TRP A 200 -1.70 -6.98 -10.52
CA TRP A 200 -0.51 -7.29 -11.31
C TRP A 200 -0.79 -8.42 -12.31
N PRO A 201 0.00 -8.55 -13.41
CA PRO A 201 -0.19 -9.64 -14.37
C PRO A 201 -0.07 -11.05 -13.78
N ASP A 202 0.73 -11.20 -12.71
CA ASP A 202 0.94 -12.47 -12.01
C ASP A 202 0.09 -12.58 -10.73
N GLU A 203 -1.01 -11.84 -10.64
CA GLU A 203 -1.95 -11.94 -9.54
C GLU A 203 -2.44 -13.36 -9.32
N GLU A 204 -2.53 -13.75 -8.05
CA GLU A 204 -3.19 -14.98 -7.62
C GLU A 204 -4.16 -14.64 -6.50
N ALA A 205 -5.39 -15.14 -6.58
CA ALA A 205 -6.42 -14.90 -5.58
C ALA A 205 -7.07 -16.20 -5.17
N TYR A 206 -7.12 -16.45 -3.86
CA TYR A 206 -7.66 -17.70 -3.30
C TYR A 206 -8.69 -17.37 -2.23
N ILE A 207 -9.92 -17.86 -2.42
CA ILE A 207 -10.95 -17.80 -1.40
C ILE A 207 -10.84 -19.08 -0.55
N CYS A 208 -10.82 -18.90 0.75
CA CYS A 208 -10.67 -19.98 1.72
C CYS A 208 -11.37 -19.61 3.03
N THR A 209 -10.97 -20.22 4.12
CA THR A 209 -11.43 -19.86 5.46
C THR A 209 -10.26 -19.33 6.29
N VAL A 210 -10.58 -18.67 7.40
CA VAL A 210 -9.59 -18.13 8.34
C VAL A 210 -8.56 -19.20 8.74
N GLN A 211 -9.02 -20.41 9.06
CA GLN A 211 -8.11 -21.48 9.49
C GLN A 211 -7.23 -22.04 8.37
N GLU A 212 -7.56 -21.79 7.11
CA GLU A 212 -6.84 -22.33 5.94
C GLU A 212 -5.76 -21.41 5.38
N LEU A 213 -5.66 -20.18 5.84
CA LEU A 213 -4.78 -19.16 5.24
C LEU A 213 -3.32 -19.63 5.07
N ALA A 214 -2.72 -20.16 6.12
CA ALA A 214 -1.33 -20.62 6.07
C ALA A 214 -1.15 -21.81 5.12
N ALA A 215 -2.08 -22.76 5.12
CA ALA A 215 -2.04 -23.93 4.23
C ALA A 215 -2.18 -23.53 2.77
N VAL A 216 -3.07 -22.59 2.45
CA VAL A 216 -3.25 -22.06 1.09
C VAL A 216 -1.98 -21.37 0.60
N ALA A 217 -1.39 -20.51 1.44
CA ALA A 217 -0.13 -19.83 1.09
C ALA A 217 0.99 -20.83 0.82
N LYS A 218 1.12 -21.86 1.66
CA LYS A 218 2.14 -22.91 1.50
C LYS A 218 1.93 -23.71 0.22
N LYS A 219 0.69 -24.09 -0.07
CA LYS A 219 0.32 -24.84 -1.27
C LYS A 219 0.71 -24.09 -2.56
N HIS A 220 0.59 -22.79 -2.56
CA HIS A 220 0.84 -21.94 -3.73
C HIS A 220 2.17 -21.18 -3.67
N ASN A 221 3.04 -21.51 -2.72
CA ASN A 221 4.35 -20.89 -2.53
C ASN A 221 4.29 -19.36 -2.37
N ILE A 222 3.27 -18.86 -1.68
CA ILE A 222 3.10 -17.43 -1.40
C ILE A 222 3.80 -17.14 -0.07
N THR A 223 4.90 -16.38 -0.13
CA THR A 223 5.73 -16.05 1.03
C THR A 223 5.77 -14.57 1.34
N LYS A 224 5.33 -13.73 0.42
CA LYS A 224 5.34 -12.26 0.54
C LYS A 224 4.29 -11.62 -0.36
N THR A 225 4.03 -10.35 -0.16
CA THR A 225 3.26 -9.49 -1.06
C THR A 225 1.81 -9.93 -1.25
N ALA A 226 1.24 -10.59 -0.24
CA ALA A 226 -0.15 -10.97 -0.24
C ALA A 226 -0.93 -10.19 0.81
N LEU A 227 -2.17 -9.85 0.47
CA LEU A 227 -3.12 -9.22 1.36
C LEU A 227 -4.12 -10.28 1.85
N VAL A 228 -4.44 -10.23 3.13
CA VAL A 228 -5.48 -11.07 3.72
C VAL A 228 -6.76 -10.28 3.88
N LEU A 229 -7.86 -10.83 3.36
CA LEU A 229 -9.21 -10.31 3.57
C LEU A 229 -9.99 -11.30 4.42
N VAL A 230 -10.78 -10.79 5.37
CA VAL A 230 -11.58 -11.61 6.27
C VAL A 230 -12.98 -11.02 6.40
N GLY A 231 -13.99 -11.87 6.40
CA GLY A 231 -15.33 -11.47 6.72
C GLY A 231 -16.40 -12.24 5.97
N ASP A 232 -17.62 -12.18 6.50
CA ASP A 232 -18.77 -12.88 5.91
C ASP A 232 -19.21 -12.28 4.57
N VAL A 233 -18.67 -11.13 4.19
CA VAL A 233 -18.93 -10.52 2.86
C VAL A 233 -18.22 -11.26 1.72
N ILE A 234 -17.25 -12.11 2.04
CA ILE A 234 -16.48 -12.85 1.04
C ILE A 234 -17.24 -14.05 0.51
#